data_08938b9427f13b44fb8c7925a0201c37
#
_entry.id   08938b9427f13b44fb8c7925a0201c37
#
_cell.length_a   1.000
_cell.length_b   1.000
_cell.length_c   1.000
_cell.angle_alpha   90.00
_cell.angle_beta   90.00
_cell.angle_gamma   90.00
#
_symmetry.space_group_name_H-M   'P 1'
#
loop_
_entity.id
_entity.type
_entity.pdbx_description
1 polymer ?
#
loop_
_entity_poly.entity_id
_entity_poly.type
_entity_poly.pdbx_seq_one_letter_code
_entity_poly.pdbx_strand_id
1 'polypeptide(L)'
;MDEKPYEQLMMEHLLKDVYTLSFAKVTKVDSQKSFLEVKNIMDGGIITDVPLLQLGNSSINIKINIKVGDLIPIFHAKDDVSLFIAQGTEGENNALESFSRSNALAFPFKLTNFLEGFTMPSTDIEILGNMKITGNIEVTGSIQATDEITSDTDVKTGTISLKNHLHPYTGVDSGGYTQSGNTNKPT
;
A
#
# COMPACT_ATOMS: atom_id res chain seq x y z
N MET A 1 -4.90 -0.29 53.62
CA MET A 1 -5.12 0.07 52.23
C MET A 1 -4.49 1.45 52.04
N ASP A 2 -3.38 1.51 51.30
CA ASP A 2 -2.76 2.80 50.99
C ASP A 2 -3.66 3.51 49.98
N GLU A 3 -4.35 4.55 50.45
CA GLU A 3 -5.09 5.42 49.54
C GLU A 3 -4.09 6.19 48.67
N LYS A 4 -4.25 6.08 47.36
CA LYS A 4 -3.41 6.86 46.42
C LYS A 4 -3.60 8.34 46.65
N PRO A 5 -2.52 9.15 46.66
CA PRO A 5 -2.64 10.60 46.77
C PRO A 5 -3.58 11.17 45.68
N TYR A 6 -4.36 12.17 46.03
CA TYR A 6 -5.31 12.83 45.12
C TYR A 6 -4.68 13.28 43.81
N GLU A 7 -3.44 13.75 43.86
CA GLU A 7 -2.64 14.16 42.68
C GLU A 7 -2.39 12.98 41.72
N GLN A 8 -2.13 11.78 42.27
CA GLN A 8 -1.94 10.56 41.45
C GLN A 8 -3.25 10.11 40.80
N LEU A 9 -4.36 10.20 41.51
CA LEU A 9 -5.68 9.90 40.97
C LEU A 9 -6.09 10.89 39.87
N MET A 10 -5.82 12.19 40.06
CA MET A 10 -6.04 13.20 39.02
C MET A 10 -5.17 12.97 37.80
N MET A 11 -3.88 12.67 37.98
CA MET A 11 -2.96 12.43 36.88
C MET A 11 -3.35 11.17 36.11
N GLU A 12 -3.71 10.09 36.78
CA GLU A 12 -4.24 8.87 36.12
C GLU A 12 -5.53 9.15 35.34
N HIS A 13 -6.38 10.04 35.84
CA HIS A 13 -7.62 10.40 35.16
C HIS A 13 -7.35 11.27 33.93
N LEU A 14 -6.44 12.24 34.02
CA LEU A 14 -6.05 13.11 32.91
C LEU A 14 -5.32 12.35 31.80
N LEU A 15 -4.48 11.36 32.16
CA LEU A 15 -3.74 10.57 31.19
C LEU A 15 -4.58 9.46 30.54
N LYS A 16 -5.71 9.09 31.16
CA LYS A 16 -6.58 8.02 30.67
C LYS A 16 -7.16 8.27 29.28
N ASP A 17 -7.38 9.54 28.97
CA ASP A 17 -7.99 9.98 27.71
C ASP A 17 -6.97 10.53 26.70
N VAL A 18 -5.67 10.41 26.99
CA VAL A 18 -4.61 10.80 26.05
C VAL A 18 -4.30 9.65 25.10
N TYR A 19 -4.77 9.75 23.88
CA TYR A 19 -4.51 8.80 22.81
C TYR A 19 -3.32 9.27 21.96
N THR A 20 -2.32 8.42 21.78
CA THR A 20 -1.19 8.71 20.89
C THR A 20 -1.13 7.71 19.75
N LEU A 21 -1.22 6.43 20.08
CA LEU A 21 -1.27 5.31 19.18
C LEU A 21 -2.24 4.28 19.74
N SER A 22 -3.12 3.78 18.92
CA SER A 22 -3.98 2.66 19.25
C SER A 22 -4.07 1.69 18.07
N PHE A 23 -4.64 0.52 18.31
CA PHE A 23 -4.92 -0.46 17.27
C PHE A 23 -6.41 -0.66 17.17
N ALA A 24 -6.90 -0.73 15.95
CA ALA A 24 -8.32 -0.85 15.71
C ALA A 24 -8.63 -1.84 14.58
N LYS A 25 -9.80 -2.44 14.68
CA LYS A 25 -10.36 -3.29 13.63
C LYS A 25 -11.27 -2.47 12.75
N VAL A 26 -11.06 -2.53 11.45
CA VAL A 26 -11.91 -1.85 10.47
C VAL A 26 -13.29 -2.47 10.47
N THR A 27 -14.33 -1.67 10.68
CA THR A 27 -15.73 -2.09 10.66
C THR A 27 -16.44 -1.64 9.39
N LYS A 28 -16.01 -0.51 8.80
CA LYS A 28 -16.56 -0.01 7.55
C LYS A 28 -15.49 0.73 6.74
N VAL A 29 -15.59 0.67 5.42
CA VAL A 29 -14.73 1.40 4.48
C VAL A 29 -15.62 2.26 3.58
N ASP A 30 -15.40 3.57 3.60
CA ASP A 30 -15.95 4.49 2.60
C ASP A 30 -14.87 4.77 1.53
N SER A 31 -14.95 4.02 0.45
CA SER A 31 -13.97 4.11 -0.64
C SER A 31 -14.06 5.40 -1.46
N GLN A 32 -15.17 6.12 -1.40
CA GLN A 32 -15.35 7.37 -2.14
C GLN A 32 -14.67 8.54 -1.42
N LYS A 33 -14.70 8.52 -0.09
CA LYS A 33 -14.16 9.59 0.74
C LYS A 33 -12.80 9.26 1.36
N SER A 34 -12.32 8.02 1.23
CA SER A 34 -11.13 7.50 1.92
C SER A 34 -11.21 7.60 3.44
N PHE A 35 -12.40 7.38 4.00
CA PHE A 35 -12.65 7.31 5.43
C PHE A 35 -12.98 5.89 5.88
N LEU A 36 -12.65 5.62 7.14
CA LEU A 36 -12.91 4.37 7.81
C LEU A 36 -13.81 4.57 9.04
N GLU A 37 -14.59 3.56 9.36
CA GLU A 37 -15.10 3.36 10.70
C GLU A 37 -14.30 2.22 11.33
N VAL A 38 -13.83 2.43 12.53
CA VAL A 38 -12.96 1.47 13.22
C VAL A 38 -13.42 1.24 14.65
N LYS A 39 -13.21 0.02 15.14
CA LYS A 39 -13.42 -0.34 16.53
C LYS A 39 -12.09 -0.50 17.22
N ASN A 40 -11.81 0.34 18.22
CA ASN A 40 -10.60 0.24 19.03
C ASN A 40 -10.55 -1.10 19.76
N ILE A 41 -9.40 -1.78 19.73
CA ILE A 41 -9.24 -3.11 20.32
C ILE A 41 -9.20 -3.05 21.85
N MET A 42 -8.63 -1.98 22.42
CA MET A 42 -8.37 -1.89 23.85
C MET A 42 -9.64 -1.61 24.64
N ASP A 43 -10.48 -0.69 24.18
CA ASP A 43 -11.66 -0.25 24.90
C ASP A 43 -12.99 -0.57 24.19
N GLY A 44 -12.93 -1.10 22.97
CA GLY A 44 -14.09 -1.44 22.15
C GLY A 44 -14.86 -0.25 21.60
N GLY A 45 -14.38 0.96 21.79
CA GLY A 45 -15.03 2.19 21.30
C GLY A 45 -14.98 2.28 19.78
N ILE A 46 -16.05 2.80 19.19
CA ILE A 46 -16.15 3.04 17.74
C ILE A 46 -15.68 4.45 17.45
N ILE A 47 -14.87 4.61 16.40
CA ILE A 47 -14.41 5.88 15.87
C ILE A 47 -14.88 5.93 14.41
N THR A 48 -15.64 6.95 14.06
CA THR A 48 -16.15 7.18 12.71
C THR A 48 -15.33 8.24 11.99
N ASP A 49 -15.46 8.26 10.67
CA ASP A 49 -14.84 9.27 9.81
C ASP A 49 -13.32 9.40 9.99
N VAL A 50 -12.65 8.27 10.24
CA VAL A 50 -11.19 8.20 10.37
C VAL A 50 -10.56 8.27 8.99
N PRO A 51 -9.80 9.34 8.67
CA PRO A 51 -9.14 9.46 7.38
C PRO A 51 -8.07 8.39 7.22
N LEU A 52 -8.07 7.75 6.04
CA LEU A 52 -7.03 6.81 5.68
C LEU A 52 -5.87 7.56 5.03
N LEU A 53 -4.73 7.59 5.69
CA LEU A 53 -3.51 8.18 5.15
C LEU A 53 -3.02 7.38 3.95
N GLN A 54 -2.53 8.07 2.94
CA GLN A 54 -1.94 7.46 1.77
C GLN A 54 -0.42 7.65 1.78
N LEU A 55 0.30 6.63 1.34
CA LEU A 55 1.75 6.71 1.20
C LEU A 55 2.08 7.31 -0.17
N GLY A 56 2.63 8.50 -0.17
CA GLY A 56 3.00 9.14 -1.44
C GLY A 56 3.13 10.65 -1.33
N ASN A 57 3.15 11.27 -2.48
CA ASN A 57 3.16 12.71 -2.66
C ASN A 57 2.27 13.08 -3.86
N SER A 58 2.33 14.32 -4.33
CA SER A 58 1.55 14.78 -5.49
C SER A 58 1.81 14.00 -6.79
N SER A 59 2.95 13.32 -6.91
CA SER A 59 3.37 12.61 -8.14
C SER A 59 3.35 11.08 -7.99
N ILE A 60 3.54 10.57 -6.79
CA ILE A 60 3.60 9.13 -6.50
C ILE A 60 2.63 8.82 -5.36
N ASN A 61 1.76 7.84 -5.58
CA ASN A 61 0.80 7.40 -4.58
C ASN A 61 0.75 5.87 -4.51
N ILE A 62 1.02 5.32 -3.33
CA ILE A 62 0.91 3.89 -3.04
C ILE A 62 -0.43 3.65 -2.36
N LYS A 63 -1.37 3.04 -3.08
CA LYS A 63 -2.68 2.68 -2.55
C LYS A 63 -2.64 1.27 -1.97
N ILE A 64 -2.83 1.18 -0.66
CA ILE A 64 -2.99 -0.10 0.03
C ILE A 64 -4.48 -0.32 0.26
N ASN A 65 -4.99 -1.44 -0.23
CA ASN A 65 -6.40 -1.76 -0.13
C ASN A 65 -6.74 -2.32 1.26
N ILE A 66 -7.34 -1.49 2.09
CA ILE A 66 -7.83 -1.86 3.41
C ILE A 66 -9.24 -2.43 3.30
N LYS A 67 -9.51 -3.51 4.02
CA LYS A 67 -10.80 -4.22 4.02
C LYS A 67 -11.41 -4.24 5.42
N VAL A 68 -12.73 -4.42 5.46
CA VAL A 68 -13.43 -4.70 6.71
C VAL A 68 -12.83 -5.96 7.35
N GLY A 69 -12.54 -5.86 8.64
CA GLY A 69 -11.87 -6.91 9.41
C GLY A 69 -10.36 -6.73 9.58
N ASP A 70 -9.71 -5.88 8.78
CA ASP A 70 -8.28 -5.61 8.93
C ASP A 70 -7.99 -4.92 10.26
N LEU A 71 -6.86 -5.30 10.86
CA LEU A 71 -6.30 -4.65 12.03
C LEU A 71 -5.27 -3.64 11.57
N ILE A 72 -5.45 -2.39 11.98
CA ILE A 72 -4.60 -1.28 11.55
C ILE A 72 -4.21 -0.39 12.74
N PRO A 73 -3.03 0.25 12.70
CA PRO A 73 -2.66 1.26 13.66
C PRO A 73 -3.42 2.56 13.40
N ILE A 74 -3.85 3.19 14.49
CA ILE A 74 -4.51 4.49 14.50
C ILE A 74 -3.63 5.45 15.28
N PHE A 75 -3.24 6.54 14.65
CA PHE A 75 -2.53 7.64 15.28
C PHE A 75 -3.53 8.72 15.67
N HIS A 76 -3.34 9.30 16.82
CA HIS A 76 -4.15 10.43 17.29
C HIS A 76 -3.30 11.69 17.23
N ALA A 77 -3.72 12.64 16.41
CA ALA A 77 -3.02 13.89 16.26
C ALA A 77 -3.17 14.72 17.54
N LYS A 78 -2.13 15.51 17.86
CA LYS A 78 -2.17 16.44 18.96
C LYS A 78 -3.26 17.50 18.76
N ASP A 79 -3.37 17.99 17.54
CA ASP A 79 -4.29 19.07 17.19
C ASP A 79 -5.44 18.51 16.32
N ASP A 80 -6.54 19.23 16.25
CA ASP A 80 -7.64 18.89 15.37
C ASP A 80 -7.21 19.03 13.91
N VAL A 81 -7.18 17.91 13.20
CA VAL A 81 -6.78 17.85 11.79
C VAL A 81 -7.97 17.80 10.83
N SER A 82 -9.20 17.83 11.34
CA SER A 82 -10.41 17.66 10.55
C SER A 82 -10.57 18.72 9.46
N LEU A 83 -10.29 19.98 9.79
CA LEU A 83 -10.35 21.10 8.85
C LEU A 83 -9.24 21.01 7.79
N PHE A 84 -8.03 20.64 8.20
CA PHE A 84 -6.94 20.44 7.26
C PHE A 84 -7.24 19.33 6.26
N ILE A 85 -7.78 18.21 6.72
CA ILE A 85 -8.14 17.08 5.85
C ILE A 85 -9.31 17.43 4.94
N ALA A 86 -10.32 18.12 5.45
CA ALA A 86 -11.51 18.45 4.69
C ALA A 86 -11.30 19.59 3.68
N GLN A 87 -10.48 20.57 3.98
CA GLN A 87 -10.39 21.82 3.25
C GLN A 87 -8.97 22.21 2.84
N GLY A 88 -7.93 21.53 3.35
CA GLY A 88 -6.53 21.89 3.13
C GLY A 88 -6.13 23.21 3.81
N THR A 89 -6.91 23.70 4.77
CA THR A 89 -6.66 24.93 5.50
C THR A 89 -6.13 24.63 6.91
N GLU A 90 -5.39 25.57 7.48
CA GLU A 90 -4.96 25.50 8.88
C GLU A 90 -6.18 25.50 9.79
N GLY A 91 -6.25 24.54 10.73
CA GLY A 91 -7.27 24.49 11.76
C GLY A 91 -6.91 25.31 12.97
N GLU A 92 -7.90 25.74 13.75
CA GLU A 92 -7.66 26.32 15.05
C GLU A 92 -7.22 25.23 16.04
N ASN A 93 -6.18 25.53 16.82
CA ASN A 93 -5.69 24.59 17.84
C ASN A 93 -6.65 24.61 19.05
N ASN A 94 -7.40 23.52 19.23
CA ASN A 94 -8.22 23.33 20.41
C ASN A 94 -7.47 22.45 21.43
N ALA A 95 -6.85 23.07 22.40
CA ALA A 95 -6.05 22.40 23.43
C ALA A 95 -6.86 21.34 24.22
N LEU A 96 -8.18 21.50 24.30
CA LEU A 96 -9.06 20.54 25.00
C LEU A 96 -9.27 19.25 24.23
N GLU A 97 -9.03 19.25 22.91
CA GLU A 97 -9.18 18.09 22.03
C GLU A 97 -7.85 17.46 21.61
N SER A 98 -6.73 17.96 22.18
CA SER A 98 -5.41 17.40 21.90
C SER A 98 -5.35 15.90 22.22
N PHE A 99 -4.84 15.12 21.28
CA PHE A 99 -4.76 13.65 21.39
C PHE A 99 -6.09 12.96 21.68
N SER A 100 -7.21 13.59 21.33
CA SER A 100 -8.53 13.02 21.53
C SER A 100 -8.78 11.85 20.55
N ARG A 101 -9.77 11.03 20.88
CA ARG A 101 -10.20 9.93 20.00
C ARG A 101 -10.68 10.43 18.63
N SER A 102 -11.28 11.62 18.58
CA SER A 102 -11.80 12.22 17.35
C SER A 102 -10.71 12.62 16.35
N ASN A 103 -9.49 12.90 16.83
CA ASN A 103 -8.35 13.29 15.99
C ASN A 103 -7.59 12.07 15.42
N ALA A 104 -8.30 11.00 15.13
CA ALA A 104 -7.72 9.74 14.66
C ALA A 104 -7.35 9.79 13.19
N LEU A 105 -6.18 9.24 12.85
CA LEU A 105 -5.66 9.05 11.51
C LEU A 105 -5.29 7.58 11.32
N ALA A 106 -5.82 6.93 10.30
CA ALA A 106 -5.53 5.53 10.00
C ALA A 106 -4.28 5.40 9.12
N PHE A 107 -3.36 4.53 9.53
CA PHE A 107 -2.23 4.14 8.70
C PHE A 107 -2.58 2.88 7.90
N PRO A 108 -2.24 2.81 6.60
CA PRO A 108 -2.62 1.70 5.74
C PRO A 108 -1.71 0.47 5.90
N PHE A 109 -1.27 0.17 7.12
CA PHE A 109 -0.48 -1.02 7.40
C PHE A 109 -1.34 -2.04 8.15
N LYS A 110 -1.50 -3.21 7.56
CA LYS A 110 -2.14 -4.33 8.23
C LYS A 110 -1.18 -4.90 9.28
N LEU A 111 -1.65 -5.01 10.51
CA LEU A 111 -0.97 -5.81 11.52
C LEU A 111 -1.20 -7.29 11.20
N THR A 112 -0.17 -7.94 10.71
CA THR A 112 -0.17 -9.40 10.60
C THR A 112 0.00 -10.02 11.97
N ASN A 113 -0.62 -11.17 12.16
CA ASN A 113 -0.58 -11.90 13.42
C ASN A 113 0.87 -12.31 13.73
N PHE A 114 1.49 -11.72 14.74
CA PHE A 114 2.84 -12.06 15.18
C PHE A 114 2.99 -13.53 15.61
N LEU A 115 1.88 -14.24 15.79
CA LEU A 115 1.85 -15.64 16.21
C LEU A 115 2.05 -16.63 15.05
N GLU A 116 1.97 -16.22 13.81
CA GLU A 116 2.13 -17.09 12.64
C GLU A 116 3.54 -17.06 12.02
N GLY A 117 4.56 -16.92 12.87
CA GLY A 117 5.96 -17.04 12.42
C GLY A 117 6.38 -15.94 11.46
N PHE A 118 6.50 -14.73 11.97
CA PHE A 118 7.16 -13.64 11.22
C PHE A 118 8.62 -14.04 10.98
N THR A 119 8.90 -14.51 9.78
CA THR A 119 10.27 -14.62 9.30
C THR A 119 10.67 -13.24 8.80
N MET A 120 11.70 -12.64 9.39
CA MET A 120 12.27 -11.42 8.84
C MET A 120 12.61 -11.68 7.37
N PRO A 121 12.03 -10.96 6.41
CA PRO A 121 12.40 -11.14 5.02
C PRO A 121 13.90 -10.90 4.88
N SER A 122 14.57 -11.73 4.11
CA SER A 122 15.87 -11.41 3.57
C SER A 122 15.78 -10.08 2.81
N THR A 123 16.78 -9.65 2.14
CA THR A 123 16.91 -8.35 1.46
C THR A 123 15.84 -8.04 0.40
N ASP A 124 14.82 -8.89 0.21
CA ASP A 124 13.85 -8.81 -0.87
C ASP A 124 12.55 -8.12 -0.44
N ILE A 125 11.92 -7.40 -1.35
CA ILE A 125 10.56 -6.89 -1.19
C ILE A 125 9.62 -7.90 -1.84
N GLU A 126 8.82 -8.59 -1.03
CA GLU A 126 7.80 -9.51 -1.50
C GLU A 126 6.44 -8.81 -1.59
N ILE A 127 5.80 -8.85 -2.75
CA ILE A 127 4.45 -8.33 -2.97
C ILE A 127 3.52 -9.50 -3.26
N LEU A 128 2.68 -9.85 -2.30
CA LEU A 128 1.66 -10.88 -2.44
C LEU A 128 0.42 -10.27 -3.10
N GLY A 129 0.18 -10.61 -4.34
CA GLY A 129 -0.94 -10.11 -5.13
C GLY A 129 -0.53 -9.47 -6.45
N ASN A 130 -1.45 -8.78 -7.09
CA ASN A 130 -1.22 -8.14 -8.38
C ASN A 130 -0.68 -6.71 -8.21
N MET A 131 0.36 -6.37 -8.97
CA MET A 131 0.90 -5.01 -9.07
C MET A 131 0.51 -4.42 -10.43
N LYS A 132 -0.11 -3.23 -10.42
CA LYS A 132 -0.34 -2.43 -11.63
C LYS A 132 0.56 -1.18 -11.60
N ILE A 133 1.39 -1.03 -12.62
CA ILE A 133 2.27 0.13 -12.78
C ILE A 133 1.81 0.90 -14.01
N THR A 134 1.51 2.18 -13.84
CA THR A 134 1.18 3.08 -14.96
C THR A 134 2.39 3.96 -15.21
N GLY A 135 3.23 3.59 -16.15
CA GLY A 135 4.50 4.23 -16.43
C GLY A 135 5.56 3.24 -16.85
N ASN A 136 6.82 3.63 -16.76
CA ASN A 136 7.95 2.80 -17.15
C ASN A 136 8.52 2.06 -15.93
N ILE A 137 9.04 0.86 -16.18
CA ILE A 137 9.83 0.10 -15.23
C ILE A 137 11.25 -0.01 -15.77
N GLU A 138 12.23 0.43 -14.99
CA GLU A 138 13.65 0.21 -15.26
C GLU A 138 14.17 -0.86 -14.31
N VAL A 139 14.76 -1.92 -14.87
CA VAL A 139 15.30 -3.04 -14.10
C VAL A 139 16.78 -3.16 -14.41
N THR A 140 17.64 -2.97 -13.40
CA THR A 140 19.07 -3.22 -13.47
C THR A 140 19.34 -4.66 -13.05
N GLY A 141 19.07 -5.61 -13.91
CA GLY A 141 19.18 -7.04 -13.60
C GLY A 141 18.30 -7.87 -14.49
N SER A 142 17.93 -9.05 -14.02
CA SER A 142 17.10 -9.99 -14.75
C SER A 142 15.63 -9.84 -14.36
N ILE A 143 14.73 -10.11 -15.29
CA ILE A 143 13.30 -10.32 -15.04
C ILE A 143 13.04 -11.82 -15.23
N GLN A 144 12.51 -12.46 -14.18
CA GLN A 144 12.08 -13.85 -14.24
C GLN A 144 10.56 -13.89 -14.06
N ALA A 145 9.86 -14.47 -15.02
CA ALA A 145 8.44 -14.79 -14.94
C ALA A 145 8.26 -16.30 -14.92
N THR A 146 7.38 -16.82 -14.08
CA THR A 146 7.01 -18.24 -14.05
C THR A 146 5.91 -18.57 -15.04
N ASP A 147 5.26 -17.55 -15.59
CA ASP A 147 4.17 -17.64 -16.53
C ASP A 147 4.42 -16.69 -17.72
N GLU A 148 3.44 -16.45 -18.54
CA GLU A 148 3.53 -15.71 -19.78
C GLU A 148 3.84 -14.22 -19.56
N ILE A 149 4.71 -13.65 -20.41
CA ILE A 149 4.92 -12.20 -20.54
C ILE A 149 4.21 -11.74 -21.80
N THR A 150 3.12 -10.97 -21.64
CA THR A 150 2.33 -10.44 -22.76
C THR A 150 2.65 -8.97 -23.02
N SER A 151 2.62 -8.58 -24.30
CA SER A 151 2.74 -7.18 -24.73
C SER A 151 1.73 -6.92 -25.84
N ASP A 152 0.93 -5.86 -25.68
CA ASP A 152 -0.05 -5.45 -26.70
C ASP A 152 0.61 -4.97 -28.01
N THR A 153 1.84 -4.50 -27.90
CA THR A 153 2.56 -3.94 -29.08
C THR A 153 3.70 -4.84 -29.51
N ASP A 154 4.79 -4.87 -28.78
CA ASP A 154 5.99 -5.63 -29.12
C ASP A 154 6.96 -5.72 -27.93
N VAL A 155 7.77 -6.75 -27.91
CA VAL A 155 8.95 -6.90 -27.03
C VAL A 155 10.19 -6.77 -27.91
N LYS A 156 11.10 -5.86 -27.56
CA LYS A 156 12.29 -5.57 -28.37
C LYS A 156 13.57 -5.73 -27.56
N THR A 157 14.61 -6.21 -28.23
CA THR A 157 15.99 -6.10 -27.75
C THR A 157 16.80 -5.31 -28.78
N GLY A 158 17.09 -4.04 -28.47
CA GLY A 158 17.68 -3.11 -29.43
C GLY A 158 16.76 -2.92 -30.64
N THR A 159 17.22 -3.33 -31.81
CA THR A 159 16.47 -3.25 -33.07
C THR A 159 15.67 -4.52 -33.40
N ILE A 160 15.85 -5.59 -32.63
CA ILE A 160 15.19 -6.86 -32.89
C ILE A 160 13.82 -6.88 -32.20
N SER A 161 12.77 -7.06 -32.99
CA SER A 161 11.38 -7.18 -32.58
C SER A 161 11.02 -8.65 -32.41
N LEU A 162 10.46 -9.04 -31.28
CA LEU A 162 9.99 -10.42 -31.09
C LEU A 162 8.86 -10.74 -32.07
N LYS A 163 7.99 -9.79 -32.36
CA LYS A 163 6.86 -9.89 -33.27
C LYS A 163 7.26 -9.94 -34.75
N ASN A 164 8.34 -9.27 -35.11
CA ASN A 164 8.68 -9.04 -36.52
C ASN A 164 10.05 -9.59 -36.94
N HIS A 165 10.78 -10.30 -36.06
CA HIS A 165 12.08 -10.85 -36.45
C HIS A 165 11.92 -11.98 -37.48
N LEU A 166 12.93 -12.11 -38.30
CA LEU A 166 13.03 -13.12 -39.34
C LEU A 166 14.36 -13.83 -39.17
N HIS A 167 14.36 -15.13 -39.50
CA HIS A 167 15.60 -15.91 -39.55
C HIS A 167 16.01 -16.13 -41.00
N PRO A 168 17.15 -15.58 -41.43
CA PRO A 168 17.66 -15.88 -42.76
C PRO A 168 18.05 -17.39 -42.84
N TYR A 169 17.76 -18.01 -43.95
CA TYR A 169 18.22 -19.36 -44.20
C TYR A 169 18.88 -19.47 -45.58
N THR A 170 19.81 -20.38 -45.71
CA THR A 170 20.42 -20.75 -46.96
C THR A 170 20.49 -22.28 -46.98
N GLY A 171 19.98 -22.89 -48.03
CA GLY A 171 19.99 -24.34 -48.24
C GLY A 171 20.19 -24.67 -49.69
N VAL A 172 20.42 -25.94 -50.02
CA VAL A 172 20.53 -26.44 -51.38
C VAL A 172 19.35 -27.36 -51.62
N ASP A 173 18.63 -27.13 -52.71
CA ASP A 173 17.52 -27.99 -53.11
C ASP A 173 18.01 -29.34 -53.68
N SER A 174 17.09 -30.25 -53.93
CA SER A 174 17.40 -31.58 -54.53
C SER A 174 18.01 -31.54 -55.94
N GLY A 175 17.93 -30.38 -56.60
CA GLY A 175 18.55 -30.12 -57.90
C GLY A 175 19.94 -29.50 -57.80
N GLY A 176 20.47 -29.26 -56.60
CA GLY A 176 21.76 -28.65 -56.37
C GLY A 176 21.80 -27.13 -56.43
N TYR A 177 20.61 -26.48 -56.50
CA TYR A 177 20.53 -25.02 -56.55
C TYR A 177 20.46 -24.45 -55.12
N THR A 178 21.23 -23.38 -54.88
CA THR A 178 21.19 -22.67 -53.64
C THR A 178 19.87 -21.92 -53.48
N GLN A 179 19.16 -22.21 -52.41
CA GLN A 179 17.95 -21.51 -51.99
C GLN A 179 18.29 -20.63 -50.78
N SER A 180 17.90 -19.37 -50.84
CA SER A 180 18.06 -18.46 -49.70
C SER A 180 16.79 -17.64 -49.48
N GLY A 181 16.51 -17.31 -48.28
CA GLY A 181 15.33 -16.53 -47.94
C GLY A 181 15.27 -16.21 -46.45
N ASN A 182 14.12 -15.71 -46.02
CA ASN A 182 13.80 -15.49 -44.60
C ASN A 182 12.63 -16.37 -44.24
N THR A 183 12.61 -16.83 -43.01
CA THR A 183 11.43 -17.48 -42.42
C THR A 183 10.24 -16.50 -42.38
N ASN A 184 9.05 -17.06 -42.28
CA ASN A 184 7.88 -16.23 -41.98
C ASN A 184 8.02 -15.60 -40.59
N LYS A 185 7.31 -14.51 -40.37
CA LYS A 185 7.21 -13.91 -39.02
C LYS A 185 6.61 -14.93 -38.05
N PRO A 186 6.99 -14.87 -36.77
CA PRO A 186 6.30 -15.63 -35.74
C PRO A 186 4.80 -15.34 -35.76
N THR A 187 3.97 -16.34 -35.65
CA THR A 187 2.51 -16.22 -35.56
C THR A 187 2.03 -16.22 -34.12
#